data_3871ea7b8e5f1fa55b7a98b795260245
#
_entry.id   3871ea7b8e5f1fa55b7a98b795260245
#
_cell.length_a   1.000
_cell.length_b   1.000
_cell.length_c   1.000
_cell.angle_alpha   90.00
_cell.angle_beta   90.00
_cell.angle_gamma   90.00
#
_symmetry.space_group_name_H-M   'P 1'
#
loop_
_entity.id
_entity.type
_entity.pdbx_description
1 polymer ?
#
loop_
_entity_poly.entity_id
_entity_poly.type
_entity_poly.pdbx_seq_one_letter_code
_entity_poly.pdbx_strand_id
1 'polypeptide(L)'
;MLVFEELALVVLQNQGGLPWDETLLLAVHKIAQPQLDVFAATLTKFGVFWGVFPVATVISLVLLRLKKWRSLAYLLTTLLGSILINRTAKLLLHRVRPNLWESISPEFDYAFPSGHAMSSMTLIAALVILTWNSNWCWLVLAVGSVFVLAIGWTRIYLGVHFPSDILAGWMVSIAWTIGVNLLIQPHLTKPSTVREDELTLDEEESIAQG
;
A
#
# COMPACT_ATOMS: atom_id res chain seq x y z
N MET A 1 8.80 13.08 -1.37
CA MET A 1 7.81 14.19 -1.38
C MET A 1 7.95 15.06 -2.63
N LEU A 2 9.08 15.72 -2.88
CA LEU A 2 9.26 16.63 -4.03
C LEU A 2 8.80 16.06 -5.39
N VAL A 3 9.17 14.82 -5.73
CA VAL A 3 8.78 14.19 -7.02
C VAL A 3 7.26 13.99 -7.12
N PHE A 4 6.58 13.62 -6.00
CA PHE A 4 5.13 13.52 -6.00
C PHE A 4 4.46 14.89 -6.18
N GLU A 5 4.98 15.93 -5.52
CA GLU A 5 4.48 17.30 -5.65
C GLU A 5 4.65 17.80 -7.09
N GLU A 6 5.79 17.55 -7.71
CA GLU A 6 6.02 17.87 -9.12
C GLU A 6 5.06 17.13 -10.04
N LEU A 7 4.87 15.80 -9.84
CA LEU A 7 3.90 15.02 -10.62
C LEU A 7 2.47 15.55 -10.44
N ALA A 8 2.07 15.87 -9.20
CA ALA A 8 0.75 16.41 -8.92
C ALA A 8 0.54 17.79 -9.55
N LEU A 9 1.54 18.66 -9.49
CA LEU A 9 1.49 19.98 -10.14
C LEU A 9 1.38 19.89 -11.65
N VAL A 10 2.16 19.00 -12.29
CA VAL A 10 2.08 18.78 -13.74
C VAL A 10 0.75 18.20 -14.14
N VAL A 11 0.18 17.28 -13.33
CA VAL A 11 -1.16 16.72 -13.55
C VAL A 11 -2.24 17.80 -13.44
N LEU A 12 -2.15 18.70 -12.46
CA LEU A 12 -3.07 19.83 -12.31
C LEU A 12 -3.02 20.79 -13.51
N GLN A 13 -1.84 21.00 -14.10
CA GLN A 13 -1.67 21.90 -15.23
C GLN A 13 -2.12 21.28 -16.57
N ASN A 14 -1.87 19.99 -16.78
CA ASN A 14 -2.02 19.35 -18.10
C ASN A 14 -3.09 18.26 -18.18
N GLN A 15 -3.69 17.82 -17.09
CA GLN A 15 -4.72 16.75 -16.99
C GLN A 15 -4.53 15.51 -17.91
N GLY A 16 -3.62 15.57 -18.88
CA GLY A 16 -3.24 14.50 -19.81
C GLY A 16 -2.01 13.71 -19.33
N GLY A 17 -1.48 12.87 -20.23
CA GLY A 17 -0.24 12.12 -20.00
C GLY A 17 0.99 13.04 -20.00
N LEU A 18 2.03 12.63 -19.29
CA LEU A 18 3.36 13.20 -19.44
C LEU A 18 3.97 12.74 -20.78
N PRO A 19 4.97 13.44 -21.35
CA PRO A 19 5.53 13.08 -22.67
C PRO A 19 6.02 11.63 -22.77
N TRP A 20 6.48 11.04 -21.67
CA TRP A 20 6.93 9.64 -21.59
C TRP A 20 5.81 8.62 -21.28
N ASP A 21 4.68 9.07 -20.71
CA ASP A 21 3.54 8.22 -20.34
C ASP A 21 2.95 7.50 -21.57
N GLU A 22 2.63 8.24 -22.61
CA GLU A 22 2.04 7.69 -23.83
C GLU A 22 3.01 6.77 -24.57
N THR A 23 4.30 7.14 -24.60
CA THR A 23 5.34 6.30 -25.23
C THR A 23 5.42 4.94 -24.57
N LEU A 24 5.40 4.89 -23.23
CA LEU A 24 5.42 3.63 -22.47
C LEU A 24 4.13 2.83 -22.64
N LEU A 25 2.96 3.50 -22.62
CA LEU A 25 1.67 2.85 -22.88
C LEU A 25 1.66 2.17 -24.24
N LEU A 26 2.02 2.90 -25.30
CA LEU A 26 2.08 2.36 -26.67
C LEU A 26 3.12 1.24 -26.80
N ALA A 27 4.26 1.34 -26.12
CA ALA A 27 5.27 0.29 -26.12
C ALA A 27 4.75 -1.02 -25.49
N VAL A 28 4.03 -0.90 -24.37
CA VAL A 28 3.40 -2.05 -23.70
C VAL A 28 2.23 -2.61 -24.52
N HIS A 29 1.45 -1.76 -25.19
CA HIS A 29 0.33 -2.21 -26.03
C HIS A 29 0.79 -3.03 -27.25
N LYS A 30 2.01 -2.85 -27.74
CA LYS A 30 2.57 -3.64 -28.87
C LYS A 30 2.60 -5.15 -28.62
N ILE A 31 2.63 -5.57 -27.36
CA ILE A 31 2.60 -7.00 -26.97
C ILE A 31 1.18 -7.50 -26.67
N ALA A 32 0.16 -6.68 -26.93
CA ALA A 32 -1.24 -7.05 -26.66
C ALA A 32 -1.66 -8.27 -27.47
N GLN A 33 -2.29 -9.22 -26.78
CA GLN A 33 -2.83 -10.46 -27.38
C GLN A 33 -3.93 -11.01 -26.46
N PRO A 34 -4.92 -11.75 -27.01
CA PRO A 34 -6.12 -12.16 -26.25
C PRO A 34 -5.81 -12.93 -24.97
N GLN A 35 -4.76 -13.75 -24.93
CA GLN A 35 -4.38 -14.51 -23.74
C GLN A 35 -3.86 -13.59 -22.62
N LEU A 36 -3.02 -12.60 -22.97
CA LEU A 36 -2.51 -11.60 -22.04
C LEU A 36 -3.62 -10.65 -21.57
N ASP A 37 -4.58 -10.35 -22.42
CA ASP A 37 -5.73 -9.54 -22.09
C ASP A 37 -6.53 -10.15 -20.94
N VAL A 38 -6.89 -11.43 -21.07
CA VAL A 38 -7.61 -12.18 -20.03
C VAL A 38 -6.76 -12.31 -18.77
N PHE A 39 -5.46 -12.58 -18.91
CA PHE A 39 -4.53 -12.67 -17.79
C PHE A 39 -4.45 -11.35 -17.02
N ALA A 40 -4.21 -10.23 -17.72
CA ALA A 40 -4.10 -8.91 -17.09
C ALA A 40 -5.41 -8.47 -16.42
N ALA A 41 -6.57 -8.70 -17.09
CA ALA A 41 -7.89 -8.40 -16.53
C ALA A 41 -8.23 -9.27 -15.31
N THR A 42 -7.70 -10.49 -15.23
CA THR A 42 -7.88 -11.36 -14.08
C THR A 42 -6.93 -10.98 -12.96
N LEU A 43 -5.64 -10.80 -13.26
CA LEU A 43 -4.61 -10.47 -12.29
C LEU A 43 -4.89 -9.13 -11.59
N THR A 44 -5.37 -8.12 -12.32
CA THR A 44 -5.64 -6.81 -11.74
C THR A 44 -6.65 -6.86 -10.58
N LYS A 45 -7.61 -7.81 -10.60
CA LYS A 45 -8.61 -7.98 -9.53
C LYS A 45 -7.97 -8.29 -8.17
N PHE A 46 -6.79 -8.92 -8.18
CA PHE A 46 -6.03 -9.21 -6.95
C PHE A 46 -5.41 -7.96 -6.33
N GLY A 47 -5.24 -6.89 -7.10
CA GLY A 47 -4.75 -5.60 -6.60
C GLY A 47 -5.67 -4.92 -5.58
N VAL A 48 -6.95 -5.31 -5.50
CA VAL A 48 -7.93 -4.77 -4.54
C VAL A 48 -8.79 -5.89 -3.94
N PHE A 49 -9.83 -6.37 -4.66
CA PHE A 49 -10.91 -7.18 -4.08
C PHE A 49 -10.50 -8.62 -3.76
N TRP A 50 -9.82 -9.31 -4.68
CA TRP A 50 -9.54 -10.74 -4.55
C TRP A 50 -8.20 -11.06 -3.91
N GLY A 51 -7.34 -10.07 -3.72
CA GLY A 51 -6.04 -10.24 -3.08
C GLY A 51 -5.88 -9.36 -1.86
N VAL A 52 -5.75 -8.04 -2.04
CA VAL A 52 -5.44 -7.10 -0.96
C VAL A 52 -6.48 -7.19 0.17
N PHE A 53 -7.77 -7.13 -0.15
CA PHE A 53 -8.83 -7.13 0.87
C PHE A 53 -8.89 -8.44 1.69
N PRO A 54 -8.93 -9.66 1.08
CA PRO A 54 -8.92 -10.90 1.87
C PRO A 54 -7.66 -11.06 2.71
N VAL A 55 -6.48 -10.77 2.16
CA VAL A 55 -5.21 -10.86 2.90
C VAL A 55 -5.20 -9.91 4.09
N ALA A 56 -5.60 -8.66 3.89
CA ALA A 56 -5.70 -7.67 4.96
C ALA A 56 -6.68 -8.11 6.05
N THR A 57 -7.82 -8.70 5.66
CA THR A 57 -8.82 -9.22 6.60
C THR A 57 -8.27 -10.37 7.42
N VAL A 58 -7.65 -11.36 6.79
CA VAL A 58 -7.05 -12.50 7.51
C VAL A 58 -5.98 -12.03 8.49
N ILE A 59 -5.08 -11.15 8.08
CA ILE A 59 -4.03 -10.62 8.96
C ILE A 59 -4.63 -9.82 10.11
N SER A 60 -5.65 -9.00 9.85
CA SER A 60 -6.35 -8.24 10.90
C SER A 60 -6.98 -9.17 11.95
N LEU A 61 -7.63 -10.27 11.51
CA LEU A 61 -8.21 -11.26 12.42
C LEU A 61 -7.14 -12.01 13.22
N VAL A 62 -5.99 -12.33 12.61
CA VAL A 62 -4.85 -12.94 13.31
C VAL A 62 -4.30 -11.99 14.37
N LEU A 63 -4.05 -10.72 14.01
CA LEU A 63 -3.56 -9.71 14.95
C LEU A 63 -4.54 -9.46 16.10
N LEU A 64 -5.85 -9.46 15.80
CA LEU A 64 -6.92 -9.34 16.79
C LEU A 64 -6.90 -10.53 17.77
N ARG A 65 -6.84 -11.76 17.27
CA ARG A 65 -6.77 -12.98 18.10
C ARG A 65 -5.51 -13.05 18.95
N LEU A 66 -4.38 -12.60 18.41
CA LEU A 66 -3.12 -12.51 19.14
C LEU A 66 -3.05 -11.29 20.07
N LYS A 67 -4.11 -10.48 20.16
CA LYS A 67 -4.20 -9.25 20.97
C LYS A 67 -3.07 -8.24 20.69
N LYS A 68 -2.53 -8.25 19.45
CA LYS A 68 -1.49 -7.31 19.00
C LYS A 68 -2.12 -5.99 18.55
N TRP A 69 -2.70 -5.27 19.49
CA TRP A 69 -3.53 -4.08 19.23
C TRP A 69 -2.80 -2.96 18.47
N ARG A 70 -1.51 -2.71 18.76
CA ARG A 70 -0.72 -1.69 18.06
C ARG A 70 -0.47 -2.06 16.60
N SER A 71 -0.12 -3.31 16.32
CA SER A 71 0.06 -3.82 14.96
C SER A 71 -1.26 -3.81 14.17
N LEU A 72 -2.37 -4.13 14.83
CA LEU A 72 -3.71 -4.05 14.24
C LEU A 72 -4.10 -2.60 13.92
N ALA A 73 -3.93 -1.68 14.88
CA ALA A 73 -4.18 -0.26 14.66
C ALA A 73 -3.32 0.29 13.53
N TYR A 74 -2.05 -0.07 13.49
CA TYR A 74 -1.13 0.29 12.41
C TYR A 74 -1.66 -0.18 11.04
N LEU A 75 -1.99 -1.47 10.91
CA LEU A 75 -2.46 -2.05 9.65
C LEU A 75 -3.75 -1.37 9.17
N LEU A 76 -4.74 -1.22 10.06
CA LEU A 76 -6.03 -0.61 9.72
C LEU A 76 -5.88 0.87 9.36
N THR A 77 -5.13 1.65 10.15
CA THR A 77 -4.88 3.07 9.86
C THR A 77 -4.16 3.24 8.52
N THR A 78 -3.19 2.38 8.23
CA THR A 78 -2.41 2.44 6.99
C THR A 78 -3.30 2.15 5.78
N LEU A 79 -4.11 1.09 5.81
CA LEU A 79 -4.98 0.70 4.71
C LEU A 79 -6.13 1.69 4.51
N LEU A 80 -6.86 2.04 5.57
CA LEU A 80 -8.00 2.96 5.49
C LEU A 80 -7.55 4.37 5.10
N GLY A 81 -6.44 4.85 5.65
CA GLY A 81 -5.87 6.14 5.28
C GLY A 81 -5.41 6.19 3.83
N SER A 82 -4.83 5.10 3.31
CA SER A 82 -4.46 5.00 1.88
C SER A 82 -5.70 5.13 0.98
N ILE A 83 -6.81 4.49 1.33
CA ILE A 83 -8.08 4.61 0.59
C ILE A 83 -8.58 6.06 0.64
N LEU A 84 -8.55 6.69 1.81
CA LEU A 84 -8.99 8.08 1.97
C LEU A 84 -8.12 9.04 1.14
N ILE A 85 -6.79 8.90 1.22
CA ILE A 85 -5.85 9.69 0.43
C ILE A 85 -6.12 9.53 -1.08
N ASN A 86 -6.30 8.28 -1.55
CA ASN A 86 -6.60 8.01 -2.96
C ASN A 86 -7.88 8.71 -3.42
N ARG A 87 -8.97 8.58 -2.64
CA ARG A 87 -10.25 9.19 -2.96
C ARG A 87 -10.17 10.72 -2.99
N THR A 88 -9.53 11.31 -1.98
CA THR A 88 -9.34 12.76 -1.89
C THR A 88 -8.49 13.28 -3.06
N ALA A 89 -7.37 12.63 -3.36
CA ALA A 89 -6.52 13.02 -4.48
C ALA A 89 -7.26 12.96 -5.83
N LYS A 90 -8.05 11.92 -6.08
CA LYS A 90 -8.87 11.82 -7.30
C LYS A 90 -9.88 12.97 -7.42
N LEU A 91 -10.52 13.32 -6.30
CA LEU A 91 -11.50 14.42 -6.24
C LEU A 91 -10.87 15.81 -6.38
N LEU A 92 -9.59 15.96 -6.08
CA LEU A 92 -8.89 17.25 -6.21
C LEU A 92 -8.20 17.43 -7.55
N LEU A 93 -7.65 16.35 -8.11
CA LEU A 93 -6.74 16.41 -9.26
C LEU A 93 -7.47 16.15 -10.61
N HIS A 94 -8.60 15.48 -10.61
CA HIS A 94 -9.49 15.24 -11.75
C HIS A 94 -8.79 14.75 -13.04
N ARG A 95 -7.66 14.04 -12.93
CA ARG A 95 -6.90 13.59 -14.10
C ARG A 95 -7.74 12.64 -14.96
N VAL A 96 -7.84 12.94 -16.26
CA VAL A 96 -8.52 12.09 -17.24
C VAL A 96 -7.67 10.83 -17.50
N ARG A 97 -8.32 9.69 -17.72
CA ARG A 97 -7.66 8.44 -18.06
C ARG A 97 -7.11 8.43 -19.48
N PRO A 98 -6.09 7.59 -19.77
CA PRO A 98 -5.68 7.34 -21.14
C PRO A 98 -6.88 6.88 -21.99
N ASN A 99 -6.93 7.35 -23.22
CA ASN A 99 -7.93 6.94 -24.22
C ASN A 99 -7.23 6.65 -25.56
N LEU A 100 -6.21 5.77 -25.53
CA LEU A 100 -5.42 5.43 -26.71
C LEU A 100 -5.98 4.20 -27.43
N TRP A 101 -6.73 3.34 -26.74
CA TRP A 101 -7.47 2.19 -27.26
C TRP A 101 -8.60 1.83 -26.31
N GLU A 102 -9.54 1.04 -26.78
CA GLU A 102 -10.65 0.54 -25.97
C GLU A 102 -10.14 -0.53 -24.99
N SER A 103 -10.27 -0.25 -23.68
CA SER A 103 -9.84 -1.20 -22.63
C SER A 103 -10.89 -2.28 -22.44
N ILE A 104 -10.43 -3.53 -22.29
CA ILE A 104 -11.29 -4.67 -21.91
C ILE A 104 -11.75 -4.64 -20.45
N SER A 105 -11.18 -3.75 -19.64
CA SER A 105 -11.54 -3.56 -18.22
C SER A 105 -11.65 -2.06 -17.91
N PRO A 106 -12.63 -1.35 -18.49
CA PRO A 106 -12.77 0.10 -18.36
C PRO A 106 -13.04 0.51 -16.90
N GLU A 107 -12.57 1.68 -16.53
CA GLU A 107 -12.83 2.33 -15.25
C GLU A 107 -13.37 3.75 -15.51
N PHE A 108 -14.30 4.20 -14.66
CA PHE A 108 -15.08 5.43 -14.88
C PHE A 108 -14.74 6.56 -13.90
N ASP A 109 -13.83 6.34 -12.96
CA ASP A 109 -13.35 7.35 -12.04
C ASP A 109 -12.04 8.00 -12.55
N TYR A 110 -11.53 9.02 -11.85
CA TYR A 110 -10.30 9.73 -12.21
C TYR A 110 -9.06 8.85 -12.13
N ALA A 111 -8.04 9.18 -12.95
CA ALA A 111 -6.84 8.35 -13.11
C ALA A 111 -5.85 8.47 -11.95
N PHE A 112 -5.62 9.67 -11.43
CA PHE A 112 -4.49 9.95 -10.54
C PHE A 112 -4.90 10.07 -9.06
N PRO A 113 -4.17 9.43 -8.17
CA PRO A 113 -3.23 8.33 -8.41
C PRO A 113 -3.95 6.99 -8.58
N SER A 114 -3.25 5.96 -9.11
CA SER A 114 -3.82 4.64 -9.31
C SER A 114 -4.19 3.94 -8.00
N GLY A 115 -5.48 3.59 -7.83
CA GLY A 115 -5.98 2.91 -6.63
C GLY A 115 -5.43 1.49 -6.46
N HIS A 116 -5.28 0.72 -7.56
CA HIS A 116 -4.69 -0.62 -7.54
C HIS A 116 -3.21 -0.60 -7.16
N ALA A 117 -2.45 0.38 -7.69
CA ALA A 117 -1.06 0.58 -7.32
C ALA A 117 -0.92 0.97 -5.85
N MET A 118 -1.77 1.89 -5.37
CA MET A 118 -1.77 2.31 -3.97
C MET A 118 -2.12 1.15 -3.03
N SER A 119 -3.21 0.41 -3.27
CA SER A 119 -3.65 -0.65 -2.36
C SER A 119 -2.65 -1.80 -2.28
N SER A 120 -2.10 -2.25 -3.41
CA SER A 120 -1.09 -3.31 -3.43
C SER A 120 0.21 -2.88 -2.74
N MET A 121 0.72 -1.68 -3.04
CA MET A 121 1.93 -1.16 -2.41
C MET A 121 1.74 -0.92 -0.90
N THR A 122 0.61 -0.33 -0.50
CA THR A 122 0.31 -0.08 0.92
C THR A 122 0.27 -1.37 1.72
N LEU A 123 -0.40 -2.43 1.21
CA LEU A 123 -0.42 -3.72 1.89
C LEU A 123 0.99 -4.28 2.03
N ILE A 124 1.75 -4.36 0.94
CA ILE A 124 3.10 -4.96 0.98
C ILE A 124 4.04 -4.15 1.87
N ALA A 125 4.06 -2.83 1.77
CA ALA A 125 4.88 -1.98 2.63
C ALA A 125 4.50 -2.15 4.13
N ALA A 126 3.20 -2.24 4.44
CA ALA A 126 2.73 -2.49 5.80
C ALA A 126 3.19 -3.87 6.31
N LEU A 127 3.12 -4.92 5.48
CA LEU A 127 3.59 -6.25 5.85
C LEU A 127 5.10 -6.32 6.02
N VAL A 128 5.88 -5.65 5.19
CA VAL A 128 7.32 -5.53 5.34
C VAL A 128 7.65 -4.93 6.71
N ILE A 129 6.98 -3.83 7.08
CA ILE A 129 7.18 -3.21 8.40
C ILE A 129 6.74 -4.16 9.53
N LEU A 130 5.58 -4.80 9.43
CA LEU A 130 5.10 -5.73 10.46
C LEU A 130 6.00 -6.98 10.63
N THR A 131 6.74 -7.35 9.61
CA THR A 131 7.65 -8.51 9.63
C THR A 131 9.13 -8.12 9.76
N TRP A 132 9.46 -6.82 9.95
CA TRP A 132 10.82 -6.28 9.87
C TRP A 132 11.85 -7.03 10.71
N ASN A 133 11.48 -7.46 11.90
CA ASN A 133 12.36 -8.19 12.82
C ASN A 133 12.26 -9.73 12.66
N SER A 134 11.81 -10.22 11.52
CA SER A 134 11.61 -11.64 11.25
C SER A 134 12.25 -12.02 9.91
N ASN A 135 12.67 -13.27 9.79
CA ASN A 135 13.15 -13.83 8.52
C ASN A 135 12.11 -13.78 7.39
N TRP A 136 10.81 -13.67 7.75
CA TRP A 136 9.72 -13.49 6.80
C TRP A 136 9.77 -12.16 6.05
N CYS A 137 10.46 -11.15 6.58
CA CYS A 137 10.59 -9.84 5.95
C CYS A 137 11.14 -9.93 4.52
N TRP A 138 12.19 -10.72 4.31
CA TRP A 138 12.80 -10.89 2.99
C TRP A 138 11.88 -11.59 2.00
N LEU A 139 11.12 -12.60 2.46
CA LEU A 139 10.14 -13.27 1.62
C LEU A 139 9.00 -12.32 1.24
N VAL A 140 8.45 -11.59 2.21
CA VAL A 140 7.40 -10.58 1.98
C VAL A 140 7.89 -9.51 1.01
N LEU A 141 9.11 -9.03 1.18
CA LEU A 141 9.70 -8.04 0.28
C LEU A 141 9.86 -8.60 -1.14
N ALA A 142 10.43 -9.77 -1.31
CA ALA A 142 10.67 -10.37 -2.63
C ALA A 142 9.35 -10.68 -3.35
N VAL A 143 8.46 -11.47 -2.74
CA VAL A 143 7.18 -11.87 -3.34
C VAL A 143 6.26 -10.66 -3.49
N GLY A 144 6.23 -9.79 -2.50
CA GLY A 144 5.43 -8.58 -2.50
C GLY A 144 5.87 -7.60 -3.59
N SER A 145 7.17 -7.43 -3.83
CA SER A 145 7.66 -6.57 -4.92
C SER A 145 7.23 -7.09 -6.28
N VAL A 146 7.33 -8.40 -6.53
CA VAL A 146 6.83 -9.01 -7.77
C VAL A 146 5.34 -8.77 -7.93
N PHE A 147 4.56 -8.95 -6.86
CA PHE A 147 3.11 -8.71 -6.89
C PHE A 147 2.79 -7.24 -7.21
N VAL A 148 3.43 -6.28 -6.55
CA VAL A 148 3.20 -4.84 -6.76
C VAL A 148 3.56 -4.43 -8.19
N LEU A 149 4.69 -4.92 -8.71
CA LEU A 149 5.10 -4.66 -10.10
C LEU A 149 4.13 -5.27 -11.10
N ALA A 150 3.68 -6.51 -10.85
CA ALA A 150 2.71 -7.19 -11.69
C ALA A 150 1.36 -6.45 -11.72
N ILE A 151 0.85 -6.01 -10.56
CA ILE A 151 -0.38 -5.20 -10.51
C ILE A 151 -0.19 -3.87 -11.25
N GLY A 152 0.90 -3.14 -11.01
CA GLY A 152 1.21 -1.91 -11.74
C GLY A 152 1.26 -2.12 -13.25
N TRP A 153 1.92 -3.18 -13.70
CA TRP A 153 1.99 -3.55 -15.11
C TRP A 153 0.59 -3.80 -15.70
N THR A 154 -0.31 -4.50 -15.00
CA THR A 154 -1.68 -4.72 -15.52
C THR A 154 -2.42 -3.42 -15.80
N ARG A 155 -2.19 -2.37 -15.01
CA ARG A 155 -2.87 -1.08 -15.18
C ARG A 155 -2.40 -0.33 -16.44
N ILE A 156 -1.10 -0.44 -16.73
CA ILE A 156 -0.48 0.10 -17.95
C ILE A 156 -0.94 -0.73 -19.15
N TYR A 157 -0.85 -2.06 -19.07
CA TYR A 157 -1.22 -2.98 -20.13
C TYR A 157 -2.69 -2.83 -20.55
N LEU A 158 -3.61 -2.68 -19.59
CA LEU A 158 -5.04 -2.46 -19.83
C LEU A 158 -5.35 -1.04 -20.34
N GLY A 159 -4.39 -0.13 -20.38
CA GLY A 159 -4.57 1.23 -20.87
C GLY A 159 -5.46 2.12 -19.98
N VAL A 160 -5.63 1.77 -18.72
CA VAL A 160 -6.53 2.48 -17.81
C VAL A 160 -5.83 3.48 -16.88
N HIS A 161 -4.51 3.46 -16.83
CA HIS A 161 -3.68 4.40 -16.10
C HIS A 161 -2.40 4.75 -16.83
N PHE A 162 -1.95 5.97 -16.66
CA PHE A 162 -0.61 6.37 -17.07
C PHE A 162 0.45 5.77 -16.13
N PRO A 163 1.66 5.45 -16.62
CA PRO A 163 2.78 5.03 -15.77
C PRO A 163 3.04 5.98 -14.60
N SER A 164 2.91 7.28 -14.81
CA SER A 164 3.04 8.30 -13.76
C SER A 164 1.98 8.16 -12.64
N ASP A 165 0.75 7.67 -12.94
CA ASP A 165 -0.27 7.39 -11.90
C ASP A 165 0.16 6.26 -10.98
N ILE A 166 0.86 5.25 -11.54
CA ILE A 166 1.37 4.10 -10.81
C ILE A 166 2.51 4.53 -9.89
N LEU A 167 3.50 5.26 -10.43
CA LEU A 167 4.64 5.76 -9.65
C LEU A 167 4.17 6.65 -8.51
N ALA A 168 3.28 7.60 -8.78
CA ALA A 168 2.70 8.46 -7.75
C ALA A 168 1.98 7.64 -6.67
N GLY A 169 1.20 6.64 -7.06
CA GLY A 169 0.51 5.74 -6.14
C GLY A 169 1.49 4.99 -5.23
N TRP A 170 2.58 4.45 -5.77
CA TRP A 170 3.61 3.77 -4.99
C TRP A 170 4.33 4.72 -4.02
N MET A 171 4.72 5.90 -4.47
CA MET A 171 5.41 6.90 -3.64
C MET A 171 4.56 7.36 -2.46
N VAL A 172 3.29 7.71 -2.71
CA VAL A 172 2.36 8.11 -1.65
C VAL A 172 2.13 6.97 -0.65
N SER A 173 1.97 5.73 -1.14
CA SER A 173 1.78 4.56 -0.28
C SER A 173 2.97 4.32 0.64
N ILE A 174 4.19 4.39 0.12
CA ILE A 174 5.41 4.23 0.92
C ILE A 174 5.51 5.34 1.98
N ALA A 175 5.36 6.61 1.55
CA ALA A 175 5.45 7.76 2.45
C ALA A 175 4.39 7.70 3.56
N TRP A 176 3.14 7.37 3.21
CA TRP A 176 2.05 7.19 4.16
C TRP A 176 2.33 6.07 5.16
N THR A 177 2.73 4.89 4.66
CA THR A 177 3.01 3.70 5.48
C THR A 177 4.14 3.96 6.48
N ILE A 178 5.21 4.65 6.05
CA ILE A 178 6.30 5.06 6.94
C ILE A 178 5.82 6.10 7.94
N GLY A 179 5.04 7.10 7.54
CA GLY A 179 4.48 8.11 8.42
C GLY A 179 3.63 7.50 9.54
N VAL A 180 2.73 6.56 9.19
CA VAL A 180 1.91 5.84 10.18
C VAL A 180 2.77 4.97 11.10
N ASN A 181 3.85 4.35 10.57
CA ASN A 181 4.79 3.58 11.38
C ASN A 181 5.50 4.44 12.44
N LEU A 182 5.93 5.64 12.08
CA LEU A 182 6.58 6.58 13.01
C LEU A 182 5.62 7.03 14.12
N LEU A 183 4.31 7.15 13.83
CA LEU A 183 3.30 7.56 14.79
C LEU A 183 2.85 6.41 15.71
N ILE A 184 2.57 5.23 15.15
CA ILE A 184 1.98 4.11 15.90
C ILE A 184 3.04 3.19 16.50
N GLN A 185 4.19 3.02 15.84
CA GLN A 185 5.32 2.17 16.27
C GLN A 185 4.84 0.76 16.64
N PRO A 186 4.42 -0.07 15.67
CA PRO A 186 3.73 -1.35 15.90
C PRO A 186 4.56 -2.39 16.67
N HIS A 187 5.89 -2.23 16.74
CA HIS A 187 6.82 -3.14 17.40
C HIS A 187 7.13 -2.80 18.86
N LEU A 188 6.70 -1.63 19.35
CA LEU A 188 6.91 -1.32 20.78
C LEU A 188 6.01 -2.23 21.62
N THR A 189 6.62 -3.16 22.33
CA THR A 189 6.02 -3.80 23.50
C THR A 189 5.87 -2.74 24.58
N LYS A 190 4.71 -2.67 25.27
CA LYS A 190 4.62 -1.91 26.52
C LYS A 190 5.76 -2.42 27.42
N PRO A 191 6.53 -1.52 28.08
CA PRO A 191 7.38 -1.97 29.17
C PRO A 191 6.49 -2.80 30.10
N SER A 192 6.87 -4.04 30.38
CA SER A 192 6.27 -4.76 31.49
C SER A 192 6.44 -3.81 32.68
N THR A 193 5.34 -3.35 33.27
CA THR A 193 5.39 -2.78 34.60
C THR A 193 6.08 -3.83 35.45
N VAL A 194 7.36 -3.61 35.73
CA VAL A 194 8.09 -4.35 36.73
C VAL A 194 7.19 -4.25 37.96
N ARG A 195 6.80 -5.39 38.45
CA ARG A 195 5.86 -5.55 39.54
C ARG A 195 6.44 -4.78 40.72
N GLU A 196 5.90 -3.57 40.99
CA GLU A 196 6.23 -2.82 42.22
C GLU A 196 5.97 -3.69 43.46
N ASP A 197 5.12 -4.72 43.30
CA ASP A 197 4.81 -5.71 44.33
C ASP A 197 5.99 -6.62 44.72
N GLU A 198 7.00 -6.86 43.85
CA GLU A 198 8.19 -7.63 44.21
C GLU A 198 9.20 -6.81 45.06
N LEU A 199 9.28 -5.50 44.77
CA LEU A 199 10.19 -4.63 45.56
C LEU A 199 9.71 -4.38 46.99
N THR A 200 8.39 -4.34 47.20
CA THR A 200 7.83 -4.15 48.55
C THR A 200 7.96 -5.40 49.42
N LEU A 201 7.92 -6.60 48.85
CA LEU A 201 8.09 -7.86 49.57
C LEU A 201 9.54 -8.08 50.00
N ASP A 202 10.50 -7.72 49.15
CA ASP A 202 11.93 -7.83 49.48
C ASP A 202 12.36 -6.79 50.56
N GLU A 203 11.72 -5.61 50.60
CA GLU A 203 11.92 -4.61 51.66
C GLU A 203 11.31 -5.04 53.00
N GLU A 204 10.10 -5.64 53.00
CA GLU A 204 9.46 -6.13 54.21
C GLU A 204 10.21 -7.36 54.81
N GLU A 205 10.73 -8.28 53.98
CA GLU A 205 11.54 -9.41 54.44
C GLU A 205 12.88 -8.96 55.01
N SER A 206 13.50 -7.91 54.44
CA SER A 206 14.77 -7.35 54.96
C SER A 206 14.62 -6.67 56.31
N ILE A 207 13.47 -6.04 56.57
CA ILE A 207 13.18 -5.38 57.85
C ILE A 207 12.81 -6.39 58.95
N ALA A 208 12.25 -7.55 58.57
CA ALA A 208 11.87 -8.60 59.53
C ALA A 208 13.05 -9.46 60.03
N GLN A 209 14.20 -9.40 59.37
CA GLN A 209 15.40 -10.17 59.69
C GLN A 209 16.52 -9.35 60.37
N GLY A 210 16.34 -8.06 60.65
CA GLY A 210 17.25 -7.16 61.35
C GLY A 210 16.78 -6.82 62.74
#